data_86e9acf2d0dac3dfec32d9b068e67916
#
_entry.id   86e9acf2d0dac3dfec32d9b068e67916
#
_cell.length_a   1.000
_cell.length_b   1.000
_cell.length_c   1.000
_cell.angle_alpha   90.00
_cell.angle_beta   90.00
_cell.angle_gamma   90.00
#
_symmetry.space_group_name_H-M   'P 1'
#
loop_
_entity.id
_entity.type
_entity.pdbx_description
1 polymer ?
#
loop_
_entity_poly.entity_id
_entity_poly.type
_entity_poly.pdbx_seq_one_letter_code
_entity_poly.pdbx_strand_id
1 'polypeptide(L)'
;MEFRTPLHIKPSRFKIGYDTPGLVCGSCFAERIGQKMLACKMPVTLNPYGLLFNPASIAGMLDNLKVSRSFSKRDLIRHNGRWISLQHHGSFSADEAENLLQAIETATQQGHESLERSNYLIVTWGTAWVYEHTATGMIAANCHKLPESVFRRRRLTPEEIVRLWEKPLSTYLEDKEVIFTVSPVRHLRDGLAENQLSKATLIVAAHTLRERFANCRYFPAYEIMMDDLRDYRFYDRDMTHPSETAADYIWERFCEWAIAPAATGTMRRIEALQQALAHRSI
;
A
#
# COMPACT_ATOMS: atom_id res chain seq x y z
N MET A 1 -34.22 -0.65 17.44
CA MET A 1 -33.17 0.29 17.93
C MET A 1 -31.87 -0.18 17.30
N GLU A 2 -31.21 0.65 16.52
CA GLU A 2 -29.90 0.35 15.93
C GLU A 2 -28.80 0.80 16.88
N PHE A 3 -27.85 -0.08 17.19
CA PHE A 3 -26.75 0.19 18.10
C PHE A 3 -25.45 0.57 17.37
N ARG A 4 -25.49 0.64 16.04
CA ARG A 4 -24.35 0.92 15.18
C ARG A 4 -24.78 1.80 14.00
N THR A 5 -23.92 2.73 13.59
CA THR A 5 -24.07 3.49 12.37
C THR A 5 -23.13 2.90 11.31
N PRO A 6 -23.60 2.01 10.43
CA PRO A 6 -22.74 1.40 9.42
C PRO A 6 -22.32 2.42 8.36
N LEU A 7 -21.08 2.31 7.89
CA LEU A 7 -20.59 3.14 6.80
C LEU A 7 -21.19 2.68 5.47
N HIS A 8 -22.02 3.51 4.84
CA HIS A 8 -22.59 3.23 3.53
C HIS A 8 -21.64 3.63 2.40
N ILE A 9 -21.08 2.65 1.71
CA ILE A 9 -20.15 2.87 0.60
C ILE A 9 -20.90 2.58 -0.70
N LYS A 10 -21.03 3.60 -1.59
CA LYS A 10 -21.62 3.38 -2.91
C LYS A 10 -20.71 2.43 -3.72
N PRO A 11 -21.26 1.38 -4.35
CA PRO A 11 -20.48 0.44 -5.15
C PRO A 11 -19.61 1.15 -6.18
N SER A 12 -18.38 0.69 -6.35
CA SER A 12 -17.47 1.21 -7.36
C SER A 12 -18.05 0.96 -8.78
N ARG A 13 -17.90 1.94 -9.67
CA ARG A 13 -18.21 1.75 -11.09
C ARG A 13 -17.23 0.82 -11.77
N PHE A 14 -15.94 0.91 -11.39
CA PHE A 14 -14.92 -0.04 -11.83
C PHE A 14 -15.03 -1.33 -11.02
N LYS A 15 -14.96 -2.46 -11.70
CA LYS A 15 -15.05 -3.79 -11.09
C LYS A 15 -13.81 -4.62 -11.39
N ILE A 16 -13.30 -5.27 -10.36
CA ILE A 16 -12.14 -6.14 -10.40
C ILE A 16 -12.58 -7.58 -10.60
N GLY A 17 -12.00 -8.26 -11.59
CA GLY A 17 -12.25 -9.65 -11.92
C GLY A 17 -10.95 -10.42 -12.20
N TYR A 18 -11.07 -11.65 -12.67
CA TYR A 18 -9.93 -12.49 -13.04
C TYR A 18 -9.29 -12.10 -14.37
N ASP A 19 -9.94 -11.27 -15.16
CA ASP A 19 -9.50 -10.69 -16.42
C ASP A 19 -8.86 -9.30 -16.27
N THR A 20 -8.84 -8.77 -15.04
CA THR A 20 -8.31 -7.45 -14.73
C THR A 20 -7.05 -7.56 -13.85
N PRO A 21 -5.84 -7.67 -14.43
CA PRO A 21 -4.61 -7.66 -13.65
C PRO A 21 -4.42 -6.33 -12.90
N GLY A 22 -3.83 -6.40 -11.71
CA GLY A 22 -3.63 -5.24 -10.86
C GLY A 22 -2.29 -5.21 -10.14
N LEU A 23 -1.95 -4.02 -9.67
CA LEU A 23 -0.80 -3.77 -8.81
C LEU A 23 -1.29 -3.27 -7.45
N VAL A 24 -0.92 -3.96 -6.38
CA VAL A 24 -1.25 -3.58 -5.00
C VAL A 24 0.04 -3.13 -4.30
N CYS A 25 0.06 -1.92 -3.77
CA CYS A 25 1.24 -1.40 -3.10
C CYS A 25 0.91 -0.51 -1.90
N GLY A 26 1.83 -0.46 -0.95
CA GLY A 26 1.72 0.39 0.22
C GLY A 26 2.12 -0.27 1.53
N SER A 27 1.35 0.05 2.57
CA SER A 27 1.61 -0.37 3.95
C SER A 27 1.32 -1.86 4.20
N CYS A 28 1.58 -2.32 5.43
CA CYS A 28 1.23 -3.68 5.87
C CYS A 28 -0.27 -4.02 5.70
N PHE A 29 -1.15 -3.03 5.64
CA PHE A 29 -2.56 -3.25 5.30
C PHE A 29 -2.73 -3.57 3.81
N ALA A 30 -1.98 -2.92 2.91
CA ALA A 30 -1.94 -3.31 1.48
C ALA A 30 -1.48 -4.76 1.32
N GLU A 31 -0.44 -5.15 2.07
CA GLU A 31 0.05 -6.53 2.10
C GLU A 31 -1.07 -7.49 2.49
N ARG A 32 -1.80 -7.20 3.56
CA ARG A 32 -2.88 -8.06 4.06
C ARG A 32 -4.01 -8.24 3.04
N ILE A 33 -4.47 -7.16 2.42
CA ILE A 33 -5.50 -7.20 1.38
C ILE A 33 -4.98 -7.90 0.11
N GLY A 34 -3.76 -7.59 -0.32
CA GLY A 34 -3.13 -8.22 -1.47
C GLY A 34 -2.94 -9.74 -1.29
N GLN A 35 -2.58 -10.19 -0.09
CA GLN A 35 -2.50 -11.63 0.23
C GLN A 35 -3.87 -12.32 0.14
N LYS A 36 -4.97 -11.66 0.56
CA LYS A 36 -6.33 -12.19 0.37
C LYS A 36 -6.68 -12.32 -1.12
N MET A 37 -6.31 -11.33 -1.93
CA MET A 37 -6.49 -11.38 -3.39
C MET A 37 -5.68 -12.53 -4.02
N LEU A 38 -4.41 -12.70 -3.63
CA LEU A 38 -3.55 -13.80 -4.08
C LEU A 38 -4.08 -15.17 -3.64
N ALA A 39 -4.59 -15.27 -2.40
CA ALA A 39 -5.26 -16.47 -1.90
C ALA A 39 -6.45 -16.84 -2.79
N CYS A 40 -7.26 -15.87 -3.20
CA CYS A 40 -8.33 -16.05 -4.17
C CYS A 40 -7.84 -16.23 -5.62
N LYS A 41 -6.52 -16.35 -5.87
CA LYS A 41 -5.91 -16.51 -7.21
C LYS A 41 -6.22 -15.36 -8.18
N MET A 42 -6.46 -14.17 -7.67
CA MET A 42 -6.61 -12.98 -8.50
C MET A 42 -5.26 -12.57 -9.12
N PRO A 43 -5.24 -12.04 -10.35
CA PRO A 43 -4.01 -11.66 -11.05
C PRO A 43 -3.44 -10.33 -10.52
N VAL A 44 -2.82 -10.37 -9.36
CA VAL A 44 -2.23 -9.19 -8.73
C VAL A 44 -0.75 -9.37 -8.46
N THR A 45 0.01 -8.30 -8.62
CA THR A 45 1.38 -8.16 -8.10
C THR A 45 1.34 -7.33 -6.83
N LEU A 46 2.10 -7.74 -5.83
CA LEU A 46 2.05 -7.15 -4.50
C LEU A 46 3.40 -6.59 -4.10
N ASN A 47 3.42 -5.29 -3.72
CA ASN A 47 4.55 -4.61 -3.11
C ASN A 47 5.91 -4.88 -3.78
N PRO A 48 6.16 -4.50 -5.04
CA PRO A 48 7.42 -4.81 -5.75
C PRO A 48 8.68 -4.40 -4.98
N TYR A 49 8.68 -3.23 -4.34
CA TYR A 49 9.79 -2.74 -3.50
C TYR A 49 9.62 -3.07 -2.02
N GLY A 50 8.72 -4.01 -1.69
CA GLY A 50 8.30 -4.31 -0.32
C GLY A 50 7.37 -3.23 0.25
N LEU A 51 7.18 -3.25 1.57
CA LEU A 51 6.26 -2.34 2.25
C LEU A 51 6.74 -0.90 2.19
N LEU A 52 5.90 -0.02 1.64
CA LEU A 52 6.13 1.42 1.59
C LEU A 52 4.97 2.13 2.29
N PHE A 53 5.27 3.07 3.18
CA PHE A 53 4.25 3.60 4.08
C PHE A 53 3.75 4.99 3.72
N ASN A 54 4.54 5.79 3.02
CA ASN A 54 4.22 7.19 2.75
C ASN A 54 3.96 7.46 1.26
N PRO A 55 3.15 8.47 0.93
CA PRO A 55 2.79 8.78 -0.46
C PRO A 55 3.97 9.05 -1.39
N ALA A 56 5.04 9.68 -0.87
CA ALA A 56 6.20 10.06 -1.68
C ALA A 56 7.05 8.85 -2.07
N SER A 57 7.28 7.91 -1.13
CA SER A 57 8.03 6.69 -1.44
C SER A 57 7.28 5.79 -2.42
N ILE A 58 5.94 5.73 -2.33
CA ILE A 58 5.12 4.94 -3.27
C ILE A 58 5.14 5.60 -4.66
N ALA A 59 4.97 6.91 -4.76
CA ALA A 59 5.06 7.64 -6.03
C ALA A 59 6.46 7.46 -6.66
N GLY A 60 7.54 7.61 -5.87
CA GLY A 60 8.91 7.37 -6.34
C GLY A 60 9.17 5.94 -6.81
N MET A 61 8.58 4.93 -6.15
CA MET A 61 8.59 3.56 -6.65
C MET A 61 7.92 3.46 -8.02
N LEU A 62 6.71 3.98 -8.18
CA LEU A 62 5.98 3.94 -9.45
C LEU A 62 6.74 4.64 -10.58
N ASP A 63 7.37 5.78 -10.32
CA ASP A 63 8.24 6.47 -11.28
C ASP A 63 9.44 5.60 -11.69
N ASN A 64 10.10 4.93 -10.72
CA ASN A 64 11.19 3.99 -11.00
C ASN A 64 10.72 2.79 -11.82
N LEU A 65 9.57 2.21 -11.48
CA LEU A 65 8.97 1.09 -12.22
C LEU A 65 8.63 1.51 -13.65
N LYS A 66 8.03 2.70 -13.85
CA LYS A 66 7.63 3.17 -15.18
C LYS A 66 8.80 3.23 -16.17
N VAL A 67 9.96 3.67 -15.71
CA VAL A 67 11.16 3.78 -16.56
C VAL A 67 12.07 2.56 -16.47
N SER A 68 11.66 1.51 -15.75
CA SER A 68 12.51 0.33 -15.45
C SER A 68 13.91 0.75 -14.99
N ARG A 69 13.97 1.60 -13.94
CA ARG A 69 15.20 2.25 -13.50
C ARG A 69 16.29 1.25 -13.15
N SER A 70 17.46 1.42 -13.75
CA SER A 70 18.66 0.72 -13.32
C SER A 70 19.27 1.41 -12.09
N PHE A 71 19.65 0.61 -11.10
CA PHE A 71 20.34 1.04 -9.88
C PHE A 71 21.82 0.66 -9.95
N SER A 72 22.66 1.44 -9.30
CA SER A 72 24.09 1.24 -9.20
C SER A 72 24.55 1.26 -7.75
N LYS A 73 25.80 0.90 -7.51
CA LYS A 73 26.41 0.96 -6.17
C LYS A 73 26.35 2.35 -5.54
N ARG A 74 26.25 3.42 -6.36
CA ARG A 74 26.11 4.81 -5.90
C ARG A 74 24.74 5.11 -5.29
N ASP A 75 23.74 4.29 -5.60
CA ASP A 75 22.38 4.38 -5.04
C ASP A 75 22.26 3.63 -3.70
N LEU A 76 23.30 2.93 -3.30
CA LEU A 76 23.34 2.10 -2.08
C LEU A 76 24.18 2.77 -0.99
N ILE A 77 23.87 2.39 0.26
CA ILE A 77 24.62 2.82 1.44
C ILE A 77 25.15 1.57 2.15
N ARG A 78 26.41 1.61 2.61
CA ARG A 78 26.94 0.55 3.48
C ARG A 78 26.72 0.95 4.94
N HIS A 79 26.01 0.13 5.70
CA HIS A 79 25.72 0.36 7.10
C HIS A 79 25.77 -0.95 7.89
N ASN A 80 26.51 -0.97 9.02
CA ASN A 80 26.66 -2.15 9.88
C ASN A 80 27.04 -3.44 9.11
N GLY A 81 27.98 -3.31 8.18
CA GLY A 81 28.49 -4.44 7.40
C GLY A 81 27.59 -4.84 6.20
N ARG A 82 26.39 -4.28 6.06
CA ARG A 82 25.45 -4.59 4.98
C ARG A 82 25.27 -3.44 4.01
N TRP A 83 24.98 -3.76 2.77
CA TRP A 83 24.48 -2.80 1.78
C TRP A 83 22.97 -2.67 1.90
N ILE A 84 22.47 -1.45 1.81
CA ILE A 84 21.06 -1.08 1.97
C ILE A 84 20.65 -0.07 0.90
N SER A 85 19.35 -0.02 0.62
CA SER A 85 18.75 0.99 -0.28
C SER A 85 17.68 1.79 0.45
N LEU A 86 17.81 3.12 0.48
CA LEU A 86 16.81 3.98 1.10
C LEU A 86 15.47 4.04 0.33
N GLN A 87 15.44 3.54 -0.91
CA GLN A 87 14.22 3.57 -1.75
C GLN A 87 13.37 2.32 -1.63
N HIS A 88 13.82 1.30 -0.90
CA HIS A 88 13.18 -0.02 -0.77
C HIS A 88 12.87 -0.34 0.69
N HIS A 89 12.02 -1.33 0.89
CA HIS A 89 11.75 -1.89 2.23
C HIS A 89 13.00 -2.44 2.90
N GLY A 90 12.97 -2.57 4.21
CA GLY A 90 14.08 -3.08 5.02
C GLY A 90 14.61 -4.47 4.65
N SER A 91 13.80 -5.28 3.94
CA SER A 91 14.24 -6.57 3.38
C SER A 91 15.27 -6.44 2.25
N PHE A 92 15.33 -5.28 1.59
CA PHE A 92 16.33 -4.99 0.56
C PHE A 92 17.66 -4.59 1.21
N SER A 93 18.36 -5.60 1.71
CA SER A 93 19.69 -5.47 2.27
C SER A 93 20.48 -6.77 2.06
N ALA A 94 21.78 -6.66 1.76
CA ALA A 94 22.67 -7.78 1.53
C ALA A 94 24.08 -7.49 2.02
N ASP A 95 24.88 -8.55 2.21
CA ASP A 95 26.28 -8.41 2.62
C ASP A 95 27.14 -7.89 1.47
N GLU A 96 26.79 -8.25 0.23
CA GLU A 96 27.45 -7.80 -1.00
C GLU A 96 26.52 -6.87 -1.81
N ALA A 97 27.10 -5.80 -2.39
CA ALA A 97 26.36 -4.81 -3.18
C ALA A 97 25.71 -5.44 -4.42
N GLU A 98 26.43 -6.35 -5.06
CA GLU A 98 26.02 -7.03 -6.28
C GLU A 98 24.73 -7.85 -6.07
N ASN A 99 24.64 -8.57 -4.94
CA ASN A 99 23.45 -9.34 -4.57
C ASN A 99 22.25 -8.42 -4.32
N LEU A 100 22.45 -7.28 -3.67
CA LEU A 100 21.39 -6.30 -3.46
C LEU A 100 20.94 -5.68 -4.78
N LEU A 101 21.88 -5.30 -5.67
CA LEU A 101 21.56 -4.74 -6.97
C LEU A 101 20.78 -5.74 -7.83
N GLN A 102 21.15 -7.00 -7.84
CA GLN A 102 20.41 -8.04 -8.55
C GLN A 102 18.97 -8.21 -8.01
N ALA A 103 18.79 -8.17 -6.68
CA ALA A 103 17.46 -8.25 -6.07
C ALA A 103 16.60 -7.02 -6.46
N ILE A 104 17.19 -5.83 -6.45
CA ILE A 104 16.52 -4.59 -6.85
C ILE A 104 16.16 -4.63 -8.34
N GLU A 105 17.08 -5.06 -9.20
CA GLU A 105 16.84 -5.18 -10.65
C GLU A 105 15.69 -6.14 -10.95
N THR A 106 15.71 -7.32 -10.32
CA THR A 106 14.63 -8.32 -10.45
C THR A 106 13.28 -7.74 -10.02
N ALA A 107 13.24 -7.08 -8.85
CA ALA A 107 12.02 -6.46 -8.34
C ALA A 107 11.52 -5.32 -9.23
N THR A 108 12.45 -4.51 -9.76
CA THR A 108 12.12 -3.39 -10.66
C THR A 108 11.57 -3.92 -11.99
N GLN A 109 12.19 -4.92 -12.57
CA GLN A 109 11.74 -5.51 -13.83
C GLN A 109 10.35 -6.15 -13.69
N GLN A 110 10.14 -6.97 -12.66
CA GLN A 110 8.84 -7.59 -12.39
C GLN A 110 7.75 -6.55 -12.10
N GLY A 111 8.12 -5.51 -11.34
CA GLY A 111 7.22 -4.41 -11.04
C GLY A 111 6.88 -3.57 -12.28
N HIS A 112 7.84 -3.31 -13.15
CA HIS A 112 7.63 -2.64 -14.43
C HIS A 112 6.63 -3.40 -15.30
N GLU A 113 6.89 -4.70 -15.53
CA GLU A 113 6.00 -5.56 -16.32
C GLU A 113 4.59 -5.62 -15.73
N SER A 114 4.48 -5.65 -14.41
CA SER A 114 3.19 -5.63 -13.72
C SER A 114 2.49 -4.29 -13.90
N LEU A 115 3.19 -3.17 -13.74
CA LEU A 115 2.64 -1.83 -13.93
C LEU A 115 2.12 -1.63 -15.35
N GLU A 116 2.88 -2.07 -16.37
CA GLU A 116 2.46 -1.95 -17.77
C GLU A 116 1.19 -2.76 -18.07
N ARG A 117 1.07 -3.98 -17.52
CA ARG A 117 -0.09 -4.86 -17.74
C ARG A 117 -1.29 -4.54 -16.85
N SER A 118 -1.12 -3.78 -15.79
CA SER A 118 -2.20 -3.54 -14.82
C SER A 118 -3.31 -2.67 -15.39
N ASN A 119 -4.57 -3.05 -15.11
CA ASN A 119 -5.75 -2.24 -15.36
C ASN A 119 -6.06 -1.31 -14.18
N TYR A 120 -5.57 -1.66 -12.99
CA TYR A 120 -5.80 -0.89 -11.78
C TYR A 120 -4.61 -0.98 -10.81
N LEU A 121 -4.55 0.03 -9.94
CA LEU A 121 -3.66 0.06 -8.79
C LEU A 121 -4.49 0.19 -7.51
N ILE A 122 -4.10 -0.53 -6.45
CA ILE A 122 -4.56 -0.28 -5.09
C ILE A 122 -3.37 0.30 -4.32
N VAL A 123 -3.52 1.53 -3.85
CA VAL A 123 -2.48 2.28 -3.16
C VAL A 123 -2.91 2.54 -1.73
N THR A 124 -2.24 1.91 -0.76
CA THR A 124 -2.55 2.09 0.66
C THR A 124 -1.51 2.97 1.35
N TRP A 125 -1.90 4.20 1.67
CA TRP A 125 -1.06 5.10 2.45
C TRP A 125 -1.13 4.81 3.94
N GLY A 126 0.02 4.62 4.57
CA GLY A 126 0.13 4.34 6.01
C GLY A 126 0.26 5.62 6.85
N THR A 127 1.13 6.51 6.43
CA THR A 127 1.48 7.73 7.16
C THR A 127 1.86 8.87 6.23
N ALA A 128 1.58 10.12 6.65
CA ALA A 128 2.07 11.32 6.00
C ALA A 128 3.47 11.74 6.49
N TRP A 129 4.02 11.07 7.52
CA TRP A 129 5.37 11.31 7.99
C TRP A 129 6.41 10.73 7.03
N VAL A 130 7.43 11.55 6.73
CA VAL A 130 8.55 11.18 5.87
C VAL A 130 9.87 11.46 6.55
N TYR A 131 10.90 10.73 6.14
CA TYR A 131 12.28 10.89 6.53
C TYR A 131 13.09 11.33 5.31
N GLU A 132 13.52 12.57 5.30
CA GLU A 132 14.27 13.19 4.23
C GLU A 132 15.76 13.07 4.56
N HIS A 133 16.52 12.34 3.76
CA HIS A 133 17.96 12.17 3.95
C HIS A 133 18.67 13.50 3.72
N THR A 134 19.34 14.03 4.76
CA THR A 134 19.84 15.41 4.78
C THR A 134 20.88 15.70 3.71
N ALA A 135 21.70 14.71 3.34
CA ALA A 135 22.76 14.89 2.34
C ALA A 135 22.23 14.91 0.89
N THR A 136 21.09 14.25 0.61
CA THR A 136 20.57 14.10 -0.77
C THR A 136 19.21 14.74 -0.99
N GLY A 137 18.50 15.10 0.07
CA GLY A 137 17.11 15.56 0.01
C GLY A 137 16.10 14.45 -0.34
N MET A 138 16.55 13.21 -0.53
CA MET A 138 15.70 12.10 -0.92
C MET A 138 14.83 11.63 0.26
N ILE A 139 13.55 11.38 0.00
CA ILE A 139 12.66 10.76 0.98
C ILE A 139 12.96 9.25 1.04
N ALA A 140 13.34 8.79 2.23
CA ALA A 140 13.62 7.39 2.47
C ALA A 140 12.32 6.59 2.63
N ALA A 141 12.24 5.48 1.93
CA ALA A 141 11.20 4.47 2.12
C ALA A 141 11.42 3.67 3.41
N ASN A 142 12.69 3.39 3.72
CA ASN A 142 13.11 2.79 4.97
C ASN A 142 14.43 3.40 5.43
N CYS A 143 14.55 3.71 6.73
CA CYS A 143 15.77 4.29 7.31
C CYS A 143 16.84 3.24 7.65
N HIS A 144 16.56 1.94 7.54
CA HIS A 144 17.49 0.83 7.81
C HIS A 144 18.31 0.96 9.11
N LYS A 145 17.69 1.54 10.14
CA LYS A 145 18.32 1.82 11.45
C LYS A 145 19.55 2.74 11.36
N LEU A 146 19.67 3.54 10.30
CA LEU A 146 20.63 4.63 10.26
C LEU A 146 20.36 5.64 11.40
N PRO A 147 21.37 6.38 11.89
CA PRO A 147 21.18 7.38 12.91
C PRO A 147 20.13 8.42 12.52
N GLU A 148 19.29 8.83 13.47
CA GLU A 148 18.24 9.83 13.22
C GLU A 148 18.80 11.16 12.70
N SER A 149 20.03 11.52 13.09
CA SER A 149 20.72 12.74 12.67
C SER A 149 20.96 12.88 11.17
N VAL A 150 20.94 11.76 10.41
CA VAL A 150 21.09 11.81 8.95
C VAL A 150 19.76 12.04 8.23
N PHE A 151 18.66 12.19 8.97
CA PHE A 151 17.34 12.45 8.42
C PHE A 151 16.73 13.71 9.02
N ARG A 152 15.99 14.45 8.18
CA ARG A 152 15.02 15.43 8.62
C ARG A 152 13.63 14.78 8.57
N ARG A 153 13.01 14.64 9.74
CA ARG A 153 11.66 14.10 9.83
C ARG A 153 10.63 15.22 9.73
N ARG A 154 9.64 15.08 8.86
CA ARG A 154 8.54 16.02 8.71
C ARG A 154 7.25 15.33 8.24
N ARG A 155 6.13 15.98 8.42
CA ARG A 155 4.86 15.55 7.85
C ARG A 155 4.64 16.27 6.51
N LEU A 156 4.24 15.52 5.49
CA LEU A 156 3.78 16.07 4.21
C LEU A 156 2.46 16.84 4.43
N THR A 157 2.25 17.89 3.66
CA THR A 157 0.93 18.54 3.57
C THR A 157 0.06 17.86 2.52
N PRO A 158 -1.28 18.02 2.56
CA PRO A 158 -2.15 17.50 1.51
C PRO A 158 -1.75 18.00 0.11
N GLU A 159 -1.36 19.26 -0.02
CA GLU A 159 -0.95 19.89 -1.29
C GLU A 159 0.37 19.29 -1.82
N GLU A 160 1.30 18.95 -0.93
CA GLU A 160 2.54 18.25 -1.32
C GLU A 160 2.21 16.87 -1.87
N ILE A 161 1.33 16.12 -1.19
CA ILE A 161 0.92 14.78 -1.64
C ILE A 161 0.21 14.88 -3.00
N VAL A 162 -0.72 15.80 -3.15
CA VAL A 162 -1.42 16.02 -4.41
C VAL A 162 -0.43 16.31 -5.55
N ARG A 163 0.51 17.24 -5.37
CA ARG A 163 1.54 17.55 -6.38
C ARG A 163 2.41 16.35 -6.75
N LEU A 164 2.76 15.49 -5.79
CA LEU A 164 3.54 14.27 -6.05
C LEU A 164 2.80 13.28 -6.96
N TRP A 165 1.47 13.25 -6.88
CA TRP A 165 0.63 12.30 -7.61
C TRP A 165 0.01 12.86 -8.90
N GLU A 166 0.00 14.19 -9.10
CA GLU A 166 -0.55 14.81 -10.32
C GLU A 166 0.12 14.28 -11.59
N LYS A 167 1.47 14.25 -11.62
CA LYS A 167 2.20 13.77 -12.80
C LYS A 167 1.95 12.28 -13.08
N PRO A 168 2.12 11.33 -12.15
CA PRO A 168 1.75 9.94 -12.38
C PRO A 168 0.34 9.76 -12.93
N LEU A 169 -0.65 10.41 -12.31
CA LEU A 169 -2.06 10.27 -12.66
C LEU A 169 -2.45 10.88 -14.01
N SER A 170 -1.78 11.96 -14.43
CA SER A 170 -2.01 12.62 -15.72
C SER A 170 -1.15 12.07 -16.86
N THR A 171 -0.28 11.09 -16.60
CA THR A 171 0.60 10.50 -17.60
C THR A 171 0.44 8.98 -17.66
N TYR A 172 1.32 8.22 -17.05
CA TYR A 172 1.39 6.77 -17.20
C TYR A 172 0.34 5.96 -16.41
N LEU A 173 -0.46 6.63 -15.55
CA LEU A 173 -1.61 6.03 -14.88
C LEU A 173 -2.95 6.56 -15.42
N GLU A 174 -2.96 7.38 -16.48
CA GLU A 174 -4.18 8.00 -17.00
C GLU A 174 -5.22 6.96 -17.47
N ASP A 175 -4.77 5.87 -18.03
CA ASP A 175 -5.56 4.74 -18.53
C ASP A 175 -5.88 3.67 -17.48
N LYS A 176 -5.41 3.84 -16.24
CA LYS A 176 -5.55 2.87 -15.15
C LYS A 176 -6.44 3.40 -14.04
N GLU A 177 -7.27 2.54 -13.47
CA GLU A 177 -8.02 2.91 -12.26
C GLU A 177 -7.10 2.91 -11.03
N VAL A 178 -7.06 4.01 -10.30
CA VAL A 178 -6.23 4.14 -9.09
C VAL A 178 -7.12 4.22 -7.86
N ILE A 179 -7.07 3.20 -7.03
CA ILE A 179 -7.84 3.08 -5.80
C ILE A 179 -6.94 3.48 -4.62
N PHE A 180 -7.17 4.67 -4.08
CA PHE A 180 -6.52 5.10 -2.86
C PHE A 180 -7.27 4.60 -1.64
N THR A 181 -6.53 4.24 -0.61
CA THR A 181 -7.07 3.96 0.71
C THR A 181 -6.07 4.37 1.80
N VAL A 182 -6.57 4.72 2.96
CA VAL A 182 -5.75 5.03 4.13
C VAL A 182 -5.73 3.84 5.07
N SER A 183 -4.53 3.41 5.43
CA SER A 183 -4.32 2.26 6.31
C SER A 183 -4.98 2.46 7.67
N PRO A 184 -5.75 1.47 8.17
CA PRO A 184 -6.33 1.50 9.50
C PRO A 184 -5.31 1.26 10.64
N VAL A 185 -4.07 0.91 10.30
CA VAL A 185 -2.99 0.71 11.27
C VAL A 185 -2.61 2.01 11.94
N ARG A 186 -2.48 2.02 13.27
CA ARG A 186 -2.05 3.18 14.05
C ARG A 186 -0.54 3.29 14.07
N HIS A 187 -0.03 4.51 13.98
CA HIS A 187 1.39 4.82 14.16
C HIS A 187 1.58 5.59 15.46
N LEU A 188 2.01 4.89 16.52
CA LEU A 188 2.03 5.43 17.89
C LEU A 188 3.32 6.15 18.25
N ARG A 189 4.34 6.16 17.39
CA ARG A 189 5.64 6.79 17.67
C ARG A 189 5.52 8.23 18.17
N ASP A 190 4.59 8.99 17.59
CA ASP A 190 4.38 10.41 17.90
C ASP A 190 3.11 10.66 18.74
N GLY A 191 2.49 9.58 19.19
CA GLY A 191 1.22 9.63 19.92
C GLY A 191 0.00 9.64 18.99
N LEU A 192 -1.17 9.46 19.61
CA LEU A 192 -2.44 9.31 18.89
C LEU A 192 -2.89 10.59 18.19
N ALA A 193 -2.61 11.76 18.75
CA ALA A 193 -2.98 13.04 18.14
C ALA A 193 -2.24 13.24 16.81
N GLU A 194 -0.94 13.00 16.78
CA GLU A 194 -0.14 13.08 15.55
C GLU A 194 -0.48 12.00 14.54
N ASN A 195 -0.87 10.80 15.00
CA ASN A 195 -1.43 9.78 14.11
C ASN A 195 -2.71 10.29 13.44
N GLN A 196 -3.63 10.91 14.17
CA GLN A 196 -4.86 11.46 13.59
C GLN A 196 -4.59 12.58 12.59
N LEU A 197 -3.68 13.49 12.90
CA LEU A 197 -3.26 14.55 11.96
C LEU A 197 -2.65 13.96 10.68
N SER A 198 -1.82 12.91 10.82
CA SER A 198 -1.26 12.18 9.69
C SER A 198 -2.36 11.53 8.82
N LYS A 199 -3.32 10.83 9.45
CA LYS A 199 -4.43 10.20 8.73
C LYS A 199 -5.32 11.25 8.04
N ALA A 200 -5.67 12.34 8.73
CA ALA A 200 -6.45 13.42 8.15
C ALA A 200 -5.76 14.04 6.92
N THR A 201 -4.44 14.25 6.98
CA THR A 201 -3.64 14.71 5.83
C THR A 201 -3.79 13.78 4.62
N LEU A 202 -3.67 12.46 4.84
CA LEU A 202 -3.79 11.45 3.78
C LEU A 202 -5.21 11.40 3.21
N ILE A 203 -6.24 11.48 4.05
CA ILE A 203 -7.65 11.45 3.63
C ILE A 203 -7.95 12.67 2.76
N VAL A 204 -7.59 13.88 3.21
CA VAL A 204 -7.81 15.11 2.43
C VAL A 204 -7.11 15.03 1.06
N ALA A 205 -5.85 14.58 1.02
CA ALA A 205 -5.11 14.42 -0.23
C ALA A 205 -5.78 13.40 -1.17
N ALA A 206 -6.20 12.22 -0.66
CA ALA A 206 -6.85 11.19 -1.46
C ALA A 206 -8.19 11.68 -2.04
N HIS A 207 -8.98 12.40 -1.26
CA HIS A 207 -10.24 13.00 -1.74
C HIS A 207 -10.00 14.09 -2.77
N THR A 208 -9.00 14.95 -2.59
CA THR A 208 -8.62 15.97 -3.58
C THR A 208 -8.21 15.33 -4.91
N LEU A 209 -7.40 14.26 -4.89
CA LEU A 209 -7.04 13.53 -6.10
C LEU A 209 -8.26 12.88 -6.77
N ARG A 210 -9.15 12.27 -6.00
CA ARG A 210 -10.40 11.69 -6.51
C ARG A 210 -11.31 12.73 -7.18
N GLU A 211 -11.31 13.96 -6.70
CA GLU A 211 -12.10 15.05 -7.29
C GLU A 211 -11.47 15.59 -8.58
N ARG A 212 -10.13 15.59 -8.66
CA ARG A 212 -9.39 16.12 -9.81
C ARG A 212 -9.23 15.12 -10.96
N PHE A 213 -9.13 13.81 -10.65
CA PHE A 213 -8.83 12.77 -11.63
C PHE A 213 -9.95 11.73 -11.71
N ALA A 214 -10.55 11.61 -12.90
CA ALA A 214 -11.72 10.75 -13.14
C ALA A 214 -11.43 9.25 -12.94
N ASN A 215 -10.17 8.84 -13.09
CA ASN A 215 -9.68 7.47 -12.86
C ASN A 215 -9.30 7.19 -11.40
N CYS A 216 -9.47 8.14 -10.48
CA CYS A 216 -9.18 7.94 -9.06
C CYS A 216 -10.42 7.54 -8.27
N ARG A 217 -10.25 6.60 -7.36
CA ARG A 217 -11.26 6.12 -6.41
C ARG A 217 -10.70 6.16 -5.00
N TYR A 218 -11.61 6.20 -4.03
CA TYR A 218 -11.25 6.09 -2.62
C TYR A 218 -12.06 4.98 -1.96
N PHE A 219 -11.34 4.04 -1.31
CA PHE A 219 -11.95 3.01 -0.47
C PHE A 219 -11.68 3.35 1.00
N PRO A 220 -12.71 3.54 1.84
CA PRO A 220 -12.56 4.10 3.18
C PRO A 220 -12.19 3.05 4.24
N ALA A 221 -11.04 2.35 4.08
CA ALA A 221 -10.61 1.30 5.01
C ALA A 221 -10.35 1.83 6.42
N TYR A 222 -9.79 3.06 6.53
CA TYR A 222 -9.55 3.70 7.82
C TYR A 222 -10.88 4.03 8.52
N GLU A 223 -11.83 4.60 7.80
CA GLU A 223 -13.13 4.97 8.32
C GLU A 223 -13.96 3.74 8.73
N ILE A 224 -13.88 2.64 7.98
CA ILE A 224 -14.52 1.36 8.39
C ILE A 224 -13.99 0.93 9.76
N MET A 225 -12.66 0.99 9.96
CA MET A 225 -12.07 0.61 11.24
C MET A 225 -12.49 1.57 12.37
N MET A 226 -12.58 2.87 12.09
CA MET A 226 -12.84 3.90 13.10
C MET A 226 -14.32 4.05 13.44
N ASP A 227 -15.22 3.77 12.50
CA ASP A 227 -16.66 3.97 12.68
C ASP A 227 -17.46 2.66 12.69
N ASP A 228 -17.35 1.81 11.68
CA ASP A 228 -18.10 0.55 11.65
C ASP A 228 -17.67 -0.40 12.78
N LEU A 229 -16.36 -0.55 12.98
CA LEU A 229 -15.79 -1.45 13.97
C LEU A 229 -15.62 -0.80 15.35
N ARG A 230 -15.20 0.43 15.43
CA ARG A 230 -15.16 1.39 16.57
C ARG A 230 -14.94 0.79 17.97
N ASP A 231 -14.22 -0.31 18.09
CA ASP A 231 -14.01 -0.99 19.38
C ASP A 231 -12.60 -1.58 19.43
N TYR A 232 -11.95 -1.55 20.58
CA TYR A 232 -10.60 -2.08 20.78
C TYR A 232 -10.49 -3.59 20.54
N ARG A 233 -11.56 -4.37 20.67
CA ARG A 233 -11.60 -5.81 20.34
C ARG A 233 -11.27 -6.12 18.88
N PHE A 234 -11.38 -5.14 18.00
CA PHE A 234 -11.04 -5.24 16.58
C PHE A 234 -9.58 -4.91 16.26
N TYR A 235 -8.80 -4.53 17.28
CA TYR A 235 -7.35 -4.45 17.18
C TYR A 235 -6.69 -5.76 17.60
N ASP A 236 -5.49 -6.01 17.09
CA ASP A 236 -4.65 -7.11 17.54
C ASP A 236 -4.07 -6.79 18.92
N ARG A 237 -3.32 -7.74 19.52
CA ARG A 237 -2.74 -7.59 20.88
C ARG A 237 -1.86 -6.35 21.05
N ASP A 238 -1.27 -5.84 19.98
CA ASP A 238 -0.44 -4.64 19.99
C ASP A 238 -1.25 -3.33 20.02
N MET A 239 -2.59 -3.39 19.92
CA MET A 239 -3.50 -2.26 19.90
C MET A 239 -3.24 -1.25 18.76
N THR A 240 -2.49 -1.66 17.75
CA THR A 240 -2.12 -0.83 16.60
C THR A 240 -2.61 -1.41 15.27
N HIS A 241 -2.44 -2.70 15.08
CA HIS A 241 -2.89 -3.40 13.87
C HIS A 241 -4.34 -3.87 14.01
N PRO A 242 -5.15 -3.80 12.95
CA PRO A 242 -6.44 -4.47 12.92
C PRO A 242 -6.27 -5.97 13.18
N SER A 243 -7.16 -6.56 13.97
CA SER A 243 -7.23 -8.01 14.15
C SER A 243 -7.56 -8.73 12.84
N GLU A 244 -7.41 -10.04 12.80
CA GLU A 244 -7.82 -10.86 11.64
C GLU A 244 -9.30 -10.61 11.31
N THR A 245 -10.17 -10.67 12.31
CA THR A 245 -11.61 -10.40 12.17
C THR A 245 -11.90 -9.02 11.56
N ALA A 246 -11.16 -7.99 11.99
CA ALA A 246 -11.32 -6.66 11.41
C ALA A 246 -10.84 -6.60 9.95
N ALA A 247 -9.73 -7.25 9.64
CA ALA A 247 -9.21 -7.33 8.28
C ALA A 247 -10.15 -8.11 7.35
N ASP A 248 -10.77 -9.19 7.85
CA ASP A 248 -11.80 -9.95 7.11
C ASP A 248 -13.01 -9.09 6.82
N TYR A 249 -13.52 -8.37 7.82
CA TYR A 249 -14.65 -7.47 7.62
C TYR A 249 -14.35 -6.37 6.59
N ILE A 250 -13.18 -5.73 6.68
CA ILE A 250 -12.79 -4.71 5.69
C ILE A 250 -12.64 -5.33 4.30
N TRP A 251 -12.12 -6.56 4.20
CA TRP A 251 -12.03 -7.31 2.95
C TRP A 251 -13.40 -7.62 2.36
N GLU A 252 -14.37 -8.06 3.16
CA GLU A 252 -15.75 -8.28 2.73
C GLU A 252 -16.37 -7.00 2.16
N ARG A 253 -16.20 -5.88 2.88
CA ARG A 253 -16.65 -4.55 2.42
C ARG A 253 -15.98 -4.12 1.11
N PHE A 254 -14.67 -4.43 0.96
CA PHE A 254 -13.95 -4.19 -0.29
C PHE A 254 -14.50 -5.05 -1.44
N CYS A 255 -14.76 -6.32 -1.18
CA CYS A 255 -15.36 -7.23 -2.17
C CYS A 255 -16.73 -6.73 -2.65
N GLU A 256 -17.61 -6.34 -1.74
CA GLU A 256 -18.91 -5.77 -2.07
C GLU A 256 -18.77 -4.50 -2.92
N TRP A 257 -17.77 -3.69 -2.62
CA TRP A 257 -17.54 -2.43 -3.30
C TRP A 257 -16.93 -2.59 -4.70
N ALA A 258 -15.88 -3.40 -4.85
CA ALA A 258 -15.04 -3.42 -6.06
C ALA A 258 -15.05 -4.74 -6.82
N ILE A 259 -15.32 -5.90 -6.21
CA ILE A 259 -15.23 -7.19 -6.92
C ILE A 259 -16.41 -7.36 -7.86
N ALA A 260 -16.13 -7.86 -9.07
CA ALA A 260 -17.15 -8.17 -10.05
C ALA A 260 -18.05 -9.32 -9.57
N PRO A 261 -19.38 -9.22 -9.70
CA PRO A 261 -20.29 -10.32 -9.30
C PRO A 261 -19.93 -11.67 -9.93
N ALA A 262 -19.48 -11.67 -11.17
CA ALA A 262 -19.02 -12.87 -11.88
C ALA A 262 -17.80 -13.54 -11.23
N ALA A 263 -16.91 -12.77 -10.58
CA ALA A 263 -15.74 -13.30 -9.89
C ALA A 263 -16.07 -13.94 -8.55
N THR A 264 -17.13 -13.50 -7.87
CA THR A 264 -17.49 -13.93 -6.50
C THR A 264 -17.71 -15.43 -6.41
N GLY A 265 -18.36 -16.04 -7.41
CA GLY A 265 -18.58 -17.50 -7.45
C GLY A 265 -17.28 -18.31 -7.54
N THR A 266 -16.32 -17.81 -8.30
CA THR A 266 -14.98 -18.43 -8.43
C THR A 266 -14.18 -18.26 -7.14
N MET A 267 -14.21 -17.09 -6.51
CA MET A 267 -13.55 -16.86 -5.21
C MET A 267 -14.04 -17.85 -4.15
N ARG A 268 -15.35 -18.01 -3.99
CA ARG A 268 -15.94 -18.98 -3.02
C ARG A 268 -15.49 -20.42 -3.28
N ARG A 269 -15.40 -20.83 -4.55
CA ARG A 269 -14.92 -22.18 -4.90
C ARG A 269 -13.44 -22.36 -4.56
N ILE A 270 -12.62 -21.35 -4.77
CA ILE A 270 -11.19 -21.37 -4.43
C ILE A 270 -11.02 -21.44 -2.91
N GLU A 271 -11.75 -20.62 -2.14
CA GLU A 271 -11.74 -20.65 -0.68
C GLU A 271 -12.15 -22.02 -0.12
N ALA A 272 -13.24 -22.60 -0.63
CA ALA A 272 -13.68 -23.94 -0.23
C ALA A 272 -12.65 -25.03 -0.54
N LEU A 273 -11.98 -24.95 -1.70
CA LEU A 273 -10.90 -25.87 -2.07
C LEU A 273 -9.69 -25.73 -1.13
N GLN A 274 -9.27 -24.52 -0.81
CA GLN A 274 -8.16 -24.27 0.10
C GLN A 274 -8.45 -24.80 1.52
N GLN A 275 -9.66 -24.60 2.03
CA GLN A 275 -10.10 -25.16 3.30
C GLN A 275 -10.05 -26.69 3.29
N ALA A 276 -10.55 -27.32 2.22
CA ALA A 276 -10.53 -28.78 2.07
C ALA A 276 -9.09 -29.32 2.00
N LEU A 277 -8.16 -28.63 1.35
CA LEU A 277 -6.74 -29.00 1.29
C LEU A 277 -6.06 -28.85 2.66
N ALA A 278 -6.34 -27.78 3.40
CA ALA A 278 -5.80 -27.56 4.74
C ALA A 278 -6.25 -28.66 5.74
N HIS A 279 -7.48 -29.17 5.63
CA HIS A 279 -7.99 -30.26 6.46
C HIS A 279 -7.40 -31.65 6.11
N ARG A 280 -6.80 -31.83 4.92
CA ARG A 280 -6.18 -33.11 4.50
C ARG A 280 -4.73 -33.27 4.90
N SER A 281 -4.13 -32.26 5.53
CA SER A 281 -2.72 -32.22 5.92
C SER A 281 -2.48 -32.69 7.38
N ILE A 282 -3.33 -33.62 7.90
CA ILE A 282 -3.15 -34.30 9.19
C ILE A 282 -2.88 -35.77 8.93
#